data_e400c2610f702beb72405f1f9f650090
#
_entry.id   e400c2610f702beb72405f1f9f650090
#
_cell.length_a   1.000
_cell.length_b   1.000
_cell.length_c   1.000
_cell.angle_alpha   90.00
_cell.angle_beta   90.00
_cell.angle_gamma   90.00
#
_symmetry.space_group_name_H-M   'P 1'
#
loop_
_entity.id
_entity.type
_entity.pdbx_description
1 polymer ?
#
loop_
_entity_poly.entity_id
_entity_poly.type
_entity_poly.pdbx_seq_one_letter_code
_entity_poly.pdbx_strand_id
1 'polypeptide(L)'
;LIQERKGDPKDDLITKLIEAEEDGDRLTEEEMGHLVSAVLVGGVDTTQAQLAHGIRLFAAHPEQWTLLARKPEEMAVAAAEEVLRYEPITPLTARITLEDLDYRDVHFPKDTVILACALTANRDPEAYGEAEAFDITADRGRAKPLTFGAGPHFCLGANLARAELEEAFAFLAPRMKDLELAGEPVYDTPLGVHGLHELPISFSRAADR
;
A
#
# COMPACT_ATOMS: atom_id res chain seq x y z
N LEU A 1 -18.86 -12.30 -16.29
CA LEU A 1 -18.03 -13.08 -15.37
C LEU A 1 -18.82 -13.54 -14.14
N ILE A 2 -19.50 -12.63 -13.37
CA ILE A 2 -20.31 -13.01 -12.20
C ILE A 2 -21.41 -14.03 -12.59
N GLN A 3 -22.18 -13.76 -13.64
CA GLN A 3 -23.23 -14.66 -14.11
C GLN A 3 -22.65 -16.03 -14.59
N GLU A 4 -21.49 -16.00 -15.21
CA GLU A 4 -20.77 -17.21 -15.60
C GLU A 4 -20.40 -18.06 -14.38
N ARG A 5 -19.85 -17.43 -13.32
CA ARG A 5 -19.47 -18.11 -12.07
C ARG A 5 -20.66 -18.60 -11.25
N LYS A 6 -21.82 -17.95 -11.34
CA LYS A 6 -23.06 -18.48 -10.77
C LYS A 6 -23.50 -19.80 -11.43
N GLY A 7 -23.25 -19.95 -12.74
CA GLY A 7 -23.59 -21.17 -13.49
C GLY A 7 -22.50 -22.24 -13.51
N ASP A 8 -21.25 -21.85 -13.39
CA ASP A 8 -20.07 -22.73 -13.42
C ASP A 8 -19.02 -22.23 -12.41
N PRO A 9 -19.17 -22.56 -11.10
CA PRO A 9 -18.25 -22.16 -10.05
C PRO A 9 -16.81 -22.63 -10.30
N LYS A 10 -15.82 -21.79 -10.01
CA LYS A 10 -14.40 -22.09 -10.12
C LYS A 10 -13.71 -21.84 -8.76
N ASP A 11 -12.50 -22.34 -8.58
CA ASP A 11 -11.68 -21.96 -7.43
C ASP A 11 -11.05 -20.58 -7.69
N ASP A 12 -11.87 -19.54 -7.63
CA ASP A 12 -11.47 -18.15 -7.79
C ASP A 12 -12.19 -17.22 -6.82
N LEU A 13 -11.69 -15.98 -6.70
CA LEU A 13 -12.21 -14.98 -5.78
C LEU A 13 -13.70 -14.67 -6.06
N ILE A 14 -14.12 -14.64 -7.31
CA ILE A 14 -15.51 -14.30 -7.67
C ILE A 14 -16.47 -15.37 -7.18
N THR A 15 -16.13 -16.64 -7.34
CA THR A 15 -16.92 -17.75 -6.79
C THR A 15 -17.01 -17.64 -5.26
N LYS A 16 -15.87 -17.38 -4.59
CA LYS A 16 -15.85 -17.22 -3.11
C LYS A 16 -16.68 -16.03 -2.64
N LEU A 17 -16.70 -14.92 -3.37
CA LEU A 17 -17.57 -13.79 -3.08
C LEU A 17 -19.05 -14.08 -3.28
N ILE A 18 -19.39 -14.86 -4.33
CA ILE A 18 -20.79 -15.30 -4.59
C ILE A 18 -21.29 -16.22 -3.46
N GLU A 19 -20.41 -17.04 -2.90
CA GLU A 19 -20.73 -17.99 -1.82
C GLU A 19 -20.69 -17.35 -0.44
N ALA A 20 -20.08 -16.16 -0.32
CA ALA A 20 -19.95 -15.48 0.97
C ALA A 20 -21.33 -15.12 1.54
N GLU A 21 -21.52 -15.48 2.79
CA GLU A 21 -22.72 -15.21 3.57
C GLU A 21 -22.29 -14.90 5.01
N GLU A 22 -22.81 -13.85 5.59
CA GLU A 22 -22.60 -13.48 6.98
C GLU A 22 -23.97 -13.35 7.66
N ASP A 23 -24.19 -14.10 8.73
CA ASP A 23 -25.44 -14.11 9.52
C ASP A 23 -26.73 -14.34 8.70
N GLY A 24 -26.64 -15.08 7.60
CA GLY A 24 -27.76 -15.32 6.68
C GLY A 24 -27.98 -14.24 5.63
N ASP A 25 -27.17 -13.20 5.65
CA ASP A 25 -27.21 -12.10 4.68
C ASP A 25 -26.21 -12.37 3.54
N ARG A 26 -26.65 -12.12 2.32
CA ARG A 26 -25.86 -12.31 1.10
C ARG A 26 -25.77 -11.02 0.32
N LEU A 27 -24.63 -10.82 -0.35
CA LEU A 27 -24.48 -9.70 -1.26
C LEU A 27 -25.53 -9.78 -2.38
N THR A 28 -26.22 -8.68 -2.61
CA THR A 28 -27.06 -8.51 -3.79
C THR A 28 -26.22 -8.53 -5.07
N GLU A 29 -26.84 -8.68 -6.20
CA GLU A 29 -26.13 -8.69 -7.50
C GLU A 29 -25.45 -7.33 -7.78
N GLU A 30 -26.05 -6.24 -7.36
CA GLU A 30 -25.50 -4.87 -7.47
C GLU A 30 -24.28 -4.70 -6.55
N GLU A 31 -24.38 -5.07 -5.30
CA GLU A 31 -23.28 -5.03 -4.33
C GLU A 31 -22.11 -5.92 -4.76
N MET A 32 -22.40 -7.09 -5.29
CA MET A 32 -21.38 -7.98 -5.87
C MET A 32 -20.68 -7.32 -7.06
N GLY A 33 -21.43 -6.67 -7.95
CA GLY A 33 -20.88 -5.94 -9.09
C GLY A 33 -19.94 -4.80 -8.64
N HIS A 34 -20.35 -4.03 -7.64
CA HIS A 34 -19.53 -2.97 -7.06
C HIS A 34 -18.27 -3.51 -6.38
N LEU A 35 -18.39 -4.59 -5.61
CA LEU A 35 -17.25 -5.20 -4.91
C LEU A 35 -16.22 -5.76 -5.90
N VAL A 36 -16.65 -6.51 -6.93
CA VAL A 36 -15.75 -7.03 -7.96
C VAL A 36 -15.02 -5.89 -8.69
N SER A 37 -15.76 -4.82 -9.03
CA SER A 37 -15.18 -3.64 -9.67
C SER A 37 -14.16 -2.94 -8.76
N ALA A 38 -14.48 -2.80 -7.47
CA ALA A 38 -13.58 -2.19 -6.48
C ALA A 38 -12.29 -3.01 -6.32
N VAL A 39 -12.37 -4.34 -6.28
CA VAL A 39 -11.19 -5.22 -6.21
C VAL A 39 -10.32 -5.08 -7.46
N LEU A 40 -10.92 -5.06 -8.65
CA LEU A 40 -10.18 -4.90 -9.90
C LEU A 40 -9.47 -3.54 -9.99
N VAL A 41 -10.20 -2.46 -9.72
CA VAL A 41 -9.62 -1.09 -9.76
C VAL A 41 -8.58 -0.91 -8.67
N GLY A 42 -8.87 -1.36 -7.45
CA GLY A 42 -7.97 -1.22 -6.31
C GLY A 42 -6.67 -2.03 -6.43
N GLY A 43 -6.68 -3.12 -7.21
CA GLY A 43 -5.52 -4.02 -7.35
C GLY A 43 -4.53 -3.63 -8.45
N VAL A 44 -4.89 -2.76 -9.39
CA VAL A 44 -4.02 -2.44 -10.54
C VAL A 44 -3.05 -1.32 -10.23
N ASP A 45 -3.56 -0.12 -9.97
CA ASP A 45 -2.71 1.08 -9.91
C ASP A 45 -1.98 1.23 -8.57
N THR A 46 -2.58 0.74 -7.49
CA THR A 46 -2.08 0.99 -6.13
C THR A 46 -0.78 0.24 -5.84
N THR A 47 -0.73 -1.07 -6.04
CA THR A 47 0.50 -1.86 -5.79
C THR A 47 1.61 -1.44 -6.74
N GLN A 48 1.28 -1.13 -8.01
CA GLN A 48 2.25 -0.62 -8.97
C GLN A 48 2.87 0.69 -8.49
N ALA A 49 2.05 1.66 -8.04
CA ALA A 49 2.53 2.93 -7.51
C ALA A 49 3.39 2.71 -6.25
N GLN A 50 2.95 1.85 -5.32
CA GLN A 50 3.71 1.55 -4.11
C GLN A 50 5.06 0.90 -4.41
N LEU A 51 5.11 -0.03 -5.36
CA LEU A 51 6.36 -0.65 -5.81
C LEU A 51 7.31 0.39 -6.43
N ALA A 52 6.79 1.28 -7.28
CA ALA A 52 7.59 2.35 -7.88
C ALA A 52 8.18 3.29 -6.82
N HIS A 53 7.38 3.70 -5.82
CA HIS A 53 7.89 4.46 -4.69
C HIS A 53 8.92 3.69 -3.85
N GLY A 54 8.74 2.39 -3.66
CA GLY A 54 9.73 1.53 -3.01
C GLY A 54 11.07 1.54 -3.75
N ILE A 55 11.07 1.34 -5.05
CA ILE A 55 12.28 1.40 -5.89
C ILE A 55 12.93 2.78 -5.82
N ARG A 56 12.13 3.86 -5.85
CA ARG A 56 12.63 5.23 -5.69
C ARG A 56 13.32 5.42 -4.34
N LEU A 57 12.70 4.95 -3.26
CA LEU A 57 13.28 5.03 -1.91
C LEU A 57 14.60 4.29 -1.82
N PHE A 58 14.66 3.06 -2.34
CA PHE A 58 15.89 2.27 -2.35
C PHE A 58 16.98 2.86 -3.25
N ALA A 59 16.61 3.49 -4.35
CA ALA A 59 17.57 4.21 -5.20
C ALA A 59 18.15 5.45 -4.49
N ALA A 60 17.38 6.07 -3.59
CA ALA A 60 17.84 7.18 -2.76
C ALA A 60 18.59 6.72 -1.47
N HIS A 61 18.48 5.42 -1.09
CA HIS A 61 19.10 4.82 0.10
C HIS A 61 19.87 3.54 -0.29
N PRO A 62 20.97 3.64 -1.03
CA PRO A 62 21.66 2.48 -1.61
C PRO A 62 22.20 1.48 -0.57
N GLU A 63 22.47 1.95 0.66
CA GLU A 63 22.86 1.08 1.78
C GLU A 63 21.72 0.12 2.18
N GLN A 64 20.48 0.58 2.18
CA GLN A 64 19.28 -0.22 2.47
C GLN A 64 19.02 -1.23 1.36
N TRP A 65 19.20 -0.83 0.09
CA TRP A 65 19.11 -1.73 -1.05
C TRP A 65 20.18 -2.83 -1.03
N THR A 66 21.41 -2.45 -0.69
CA THR A 66 22.51 -3.40 -0.56
C THR A 66 22.25 -4.42 0.55
N LEU A 67 21.70 -3.99 1.67
CA LEU A 67 21.32 -4.85 2.78
C LEU A 67 20.24 -5.85 2.38
N LEU A 68 19.17 -5.37 1.74
CA LEU A 68 18.11 -6.21 1.21
C LEU A 68 18.65 -7.23 0.18
N ALA A 69 19.52 -6.80 -0.74
CA ALA A 69 20.10 -7.67 -1.77
C ALA A 69 20.97 -8.80 -1.19
N ARG A 70 21.57 -8.61 0.00
CA ARG A 70 22.37 -9.64 0.67
C ARG A 70 21.53 -10.72 1.35
N LYS A 71 20.32 -10.37 1.80
CA LYS A 71 19.42 -11.23 2.58
C LYS A 71 17.96 -11.04 2.14
N PRO A 72 17.64 -11.29 0.85
CA PRO A 72 16.34 -10.94 0.29
C PRO A 72 15.18 -11.61 1.01
N GLU A 73 15.25 -12.92 1.25
CA GLU A 73 14.19 -13.67 1.92
C GLU A 73 14.00 -13.26 3.40
N GLU A 74 15.07 -12.83 4.07
CA GLU A 74 15.03 -12.42 5.48
C GLU A 74 14.49 -11.00 5.64
N MET A 75 14.78 -10.12 4.67
CA MET A 75 14.54 -8.68 4.80
C MET A 75 13.34 -8.17 4.00
N ALA A 76 12.78 -8.94 3.08
CA ALA A 76 11.72 -8.47 2.17
C ALA A 76 10.45 -8.01 2.92
N VAL A 77 10.05 -8.73 3.97
CA VAL A 77 8.90 -8.35 4.81
C VAL A 77 9.13 -6.99 5.46
N ALA A 78 10.29 -6.81 6.10
CA ALA A 78 10.64 -5.55 6.76
C ALA A 78 10.77 -4.40 5.74
N ALA A 79 11.33 -4.68 4.57
CA ALA A 79 11.44 -3.73 3.46
C ALA A 79 10.06 -3.27 2.97
N ALA A 80 9.12 -4.20 2.76
CA ALA A 80 7.76 -3.90 2.34
C ALA A 80 7.02 -3.04 3.39
N GLU A 81 7.07 -3.43 4.67
CA GLU A 81 6.42 -2.69 5.75
C GLU A 81 7.03 -1.28 5.93
N GLU A 82 8.34 -1.13 5.80
CA GLU A 82 8.99 0.19 5.93
C GLU A 82 8.67 1.10 4.73
N VAL A 83 8.61 0.56 3.51
CA VAL A 83 8.16 1.31 2.32
C VAL A 83 6.71 1.77 2.49
N LEU A 84 5.82 0.89 2.94
CA LEU A 84 4.41 1.20 3.22
C LEU A 84 4.27 2.27 4.31
N ARG A 85 5.09 2.21 5.35
CA ARG A 85 5.10 3.21 6.41
C ARG A 85 5.58 4.56 5.91
N TYR A 86 6.76 4.57 5.31
CA TYR A 86 7.48 5.78 4.98
C TYR A 86 6.83 6.58 3.85
N GLU A 87 6.30 5.89 2.84
CA GLU A 87 5.72 6.54 1.66
C GLU A 87 4.36 5.93 1.30
N PRO A 88 3.28 6.25 2.04
CA PRO A 88 1.95 5.78 1.70
C PRO A 88 1.45 6.44 0.41
N ILE A 89 1.10 5.64 -0.59
CA ILE A 89 0.62 6.14 -1.89
C ILE A 89 -0.78 6.75 -1.85
N THR A 90 -1.50 6.54 -0.76
CA THR A 90 -2.77 7.25 -0.46
C THR A 90 -2.54 8.09 0.80
N PRO A 91 -1.83 9.23 0.67
CA PRO A 91 -1.41 10.02 1.83
C PRO A 91 -2.57 10.67 2.57
N LEU A 92 -3.70 10.89 1.88
CA LEU A 92 -4.87 11.57 2.41
C LEU A 92 -6.12 10.73 2.20
N THR A 93 -6.89 10.51 3.26
CA THR A 93 -8.18 9.82 3.20
C THR A 93 -9.29 10.74 3.69
N ALA A 94 -10.27 11.01 2.82
CA ALA A 94 -11.39 11.89 3.14
C ALA A 94 -12.43 11.18 4.02
N ARG A 95 -13.00 11.91 4.96
CA ARG A 95 -14.18 11.57 5.74
C ARG A 95 -15.12 12.77 5.73
N ILE A 96 -16.43 12.51 5.87
CA ILE A 96 -17.43 13.56 6.05
C ILE A 96 -18.17 13.30 7.36
N THR A 97 -18.38 14.36 8.15
CA THR A 97 -19.13 14.26 9.40
C THR A 97 -20.62 14.12 9.08
N LEU A 98 -21.28 13.11 9.64
CA LEU A 98 -22.73 12.88 9.47
C LEU A 98 -23.58 13.65 10.49
N GLU A 99 -22.94 14.17 11.53
CA GLU A 99 -23.51 14.99 12.61
C GLU A 99 -22.43 15.94 13.12
N ASP A 100 -22.79 16.86 13.98
CA ASP A 100 -21.82 17.73 14.66
C ASP A 100 -20.92 16.85 15.55
N LEU A 101 -19.62 17.05 15.48
CA LEU A 101 -18.62 16.26 16.18
C LEU A 101 -17.62 17.16 16.91
N ASP A 102 -17.45 16.94 18.19
CA ASP A 102 -16.36 17.56 18.96
C ASP A 102 -15.22 16.55 19.14
N TYR A 103 -14.03 16.93 18.74
CA TYR A 103 -12.82 16.16 18.95
C TYR A 103 -11.72 17.03 19.57
N ARG A 104 -11.35 16.72 20.80
CA ARG A 104 -10.48 17.56 21.63
C ARG A 104 -11.08 18.97 21.75
N ASP A 105 -10.34 19.99 21.27
CA ASP A 105 -10.71 21.41 21.31
C ASP A 105 -11.28 21.93 19.98
N VAL A 106 -11.57 21.02 19.03
CA VAL A 106 -12.08 21.36 17.70
C VAL A 106 -13.49 20.88 17.54
N HIS A 107 -14.38 21.81 17.15
CA HIS A 107 -15.76 21.52 16.75
C HIS A 107 -15.84 21.36 15.23
N PHE A 108 -16.35 20.20 14.77
CA PHE A 108 -16.61 19.90 13.36
C PHE A 108 -18.13 19.89 13.12
N PRO A 109 -18.69 20.90 12.46
CA PRO A 109 -20.09 20.85 12.05
C PRO A 109 -20.38 19.66 11.16
N LYS A 110 -21.65 19.23 11.16
CA LYS A 110 -22.16 18.28 10.17
C LYS A 110 -21.76 18.69 8.75
N ASP A 111 -21.53 17.71 7.87
CA ASP A 111 -21.13 17.86 6.47
C ASP A 111 -19.72 18.49 6.28
N THR A 112 -18.89 18.51 7.35
CA THR A 112 -17.50 18.91 7.26
C THR A 112 -16.65 17.79 6.63
N VAL A 113 -15.86 18.14 5.62
CA VAL A 113 -14.86 17.22 5.04
C VAL A 113 -13.58 17.26 5.87
N ILE A 114 -13.16 16.11 6.39
CA ILE A 114 -11.92 15.92 7.16
C ILE A 114 -10.98 15.06 6.33
N LEU A 115 -9.73 15.50 6.17
CA LEU A 115 -8.67 14.71 5.54
C LEU A 115 -7.78 14.10 6.62
N ALA A 116 -7.86 12.78 6.78
CA ALA A 116 -6.93 12.04 7.61
C ALA A 116 -5.63 11.81 6.83
N CYS A 117 -4.51 12.28 7.39
CA CYS A 117 -3.20 12.23 6.73
C CYS A 117 -2.40 11.02 7.22
N ALA A 118 -2.35 9.96 6.40
CA ALA A 118 -1.55 8.76 6.69
C ALA A 118 -0.05 9.07 6.65
N LEU A 119 0.39 9.97 5.78
CA LEU A 119 1.81 10.34 5.66
C LEU A 119 2.38 10.88 6.96
N THR A 120 1.67 11.81 7.61
CA THR A 120 2.12 12.37 8.90
C THR A 120 1.91 11.39 10.05
N ALA A 121 0.81 10.63 10.04
CA ALA A 121 0.54 9.65 11.09
C ALA A 121 1.56 8.50 11.09
N ASN A 122 2.04 8.07 9.93
CA ASN A 122 3.08 7.06 9.80
C ASN A 122 4.49 7.57 10.16
N ARG A 123 4.63 8.86 10.38
CA ARG A 123 5.85 9.54 10.81
C ARG A 123 5.71 10.24 12.17
N ASP A 124 4.69 9.87 12.93
CA ASP A 124 4.49 10.38 14.28
C ASP A 124 5.59 9.85 15.22
N PRO A 125 6.43 10.74 15.81
CA PRO A 125 7.50 10.32 16.70
C PRO A 125 6.99 9.72 18.04
N GLU A 126 5.72 9.95 18.41
CA GLU A 126 5.12 9.28 19.57
C GLU A 126 4.78 7.82 19.27
N ALA A 127 4.55 7.47 17.99
CA ALA A 127 4.25 6.12 17.54
C ALA A 127 5.49 5.36 17.04
N TYR A 128 6.43 6.07 16.42
CA TYR A 128 7.60 5.47 15.76
C TYR A 128 8.89 6.16 16.21
N GLY A 129 9.81 5.42 16.81
CA GLY A 129 11.15 5.92 17.03
C GLY A 129 11.84 6.25 15.70
N GLU A 130 12.57 7.37 15.65
CA GLU A 130 13.25 7.87 14.44
C GLU A 130 12.34 7.85 13.20
N ALA A 131 11.13 8.37 13.36
CA ALA A 131 10.04 8.27 12.38
C ALA A 131 10.38 8.83 11.00
N GLU A 132 11.29 9.80 10.91
CA GLU A 132 11.75 10.42 9.65
C GLU A 132 12.86 9.61 8.94
N ALA A 133 13.42 8.59 9.57
CA ALA A 133 14.39 7.72 8.91
C ALA A 133 13.71 6.63 8.11
N PHE A 134 14.22 6.36 6.90
CA PHE A 134 13.91 5.16 6.12
C PHE A 134 14.91 4.07 6.47
N ASP A 135 14.52 3.10 7.27
CA ASP A 135 15.41 2.04 7.75
C ASP A 135 14.67 0.69 7.86
N ILE A 136 14.99 -0.23 6.97
CA ILE A 136 14.40 -1.58 6.93
C ILE A 136 14.84 -2.49 8.09
N THR A 137 15.76 -2.02 8.93
CA THR A 137 16.23 -2.78 10.12
C THR A 137 15.61 -2.28 11.42
N ALA A 138 14.90 -1.15 11.37
CA ALA A 138 14.36 -0.52 12.55
C ALA A 138 13.25 -1.36 13.19
N ASP A 139 13.33 -1.56 14.50
CA ASP A 139 12.20 -2.08 15.26
C ASP A 139 11.17 -0.96 15.47
N ARG A 140 10.09 -1.02 14.72
CA ARG A 140 8.96 -0.07 14.80
C ARG A 140 7.94 -0.43 15.89
N GLY A 141 8.24 -1.42 16.71
CA GLY A 141 7.40 -1.85 17.83
C GLY A 141 6.05 -2.40 17.38
N ARG A 142 4.96 -1.98 18.06
CA ARG A 142 3.60 -2.44 17.78
C ARG A 142 2.79 -1.48 16.91
N ALA A 143 3.32 -0.33 16.57
CA ALA A 143 2.64 0.64 15.74
C ALA A 143 2.40 0.07 14.33
N LYS A 144 1.19 0.26 13.82
CA LYS A 144 0.81 -0.20 12.48
C LYS A 144 0.64 1.01 11.58
N PRO A 145 1.27 1.01 10.40
CA PRO A 145 1.06 2.08 9.43
C PRO A 145 -0.41 2.20 9.03
N LEU A 146 -0.87 3.44 8.86
CA LEU A 146 -2.23 3.75 8.41
C LEU A 146 -2.36 3.78 6.88
N THR A 147 -1.38 3.28 6.16
CA THR A 147 -1.35 3.19 4.69
C THR A 147 -2.56 2.45 4.13
N PHE A 148 -2.98 1.40 4.81
CA PHE A 148 -4.18 0.62 4.44
C PHE A 148 -5.46 1.09 5.13
N GLY A 149 -5.42 2.24 5.81
CA GLY A 149 -6.52 2.75 6.61
C GLY A 149 -6.74 1.98 7.90
N ALA A 150 -7.91 2.17 8.52
CA ALA A 150 -8.32 1.50 9.75
C ALA A 150 -9.85 1.40 9.81
N GLY A 151 -10.36 0.51 10.69
CA GLY A 151 -11.80 0.32 10.92
C GLY A 151 -12.51 -0.44 9.79
N PRO A 152 -13.82 -0.20 9.59
CA PRO A 152 -14.64 -0.96 8.62
C PRO A 152 -14.16 -0.86 7.17
N HIS A 153 -13.42 0.20 6.82
CA HIS A 153 -12.86 0.43 5.50
C HIS A 153 -11.38 0.03 5.40
N PHE A 154 -10.86 -0.79 6.31
CA PHE A 154 -9.51 -1.34 6.15
C PHE A 154 -9.36 -2.02 4.79
N CYS A 155 -8.25 -1.78 4.12
CA CYS A 155 -8.03 -2.26 2.75
C CYS A 155 -8.20 -3.79 2.64
N LEU A 156 -9.11 -4.23 1.80
CA LEU A 156 -9.36 -5.64 1.54
C LEU A 156 -8.11 -6.34 0.94
N GLY A 157 -7.38 -5.63 0.07
CA GLY A 157 -6.18 -6.11 -0.62
C GLY A 157 -4.89 -6.00 0.19
N ALA A 158 -4.92 -5.58 1.46
CA ALA A 158 -3.71 -5.29 2.23
C ALA A 158 -2.71 -6.45 2.30
N ASN A 159 -3.20 -7.69 2.45
CA ASN A 159 -2.32 -8.87 2.52
C ASN A 159 -1.75 -9.22 1.14
N LEU A 160 -2.52 -9.05 0.07
CA LEU A 160 -2.04 -9.27 -1.30
C LEU A 160 -0.98 -8.25 -1.67
N ALA A 161 -1.22 -6.96 -1.41
CA ALA A 161 -0.26 -5.89 -1.68
C ALA A 161 1.07 -6.09 -0.93
N ARG A 162 1.02 -6.54 0.33
CA ARG A 162 2.24 -6.92 1.08
C ARG A 162 3.00 -8.03 0.40
N ALA A 163 2.32 -9.13 0.08
CA ALA A 163 2.95 -10.27 -0.58
C ALA A 163 3.57 -9.88 -1.94
N GLU A 164 2.89 -9.05 -2.74
CA GLU A 164 3.41 -8.57 -4.01
C GLU A 164 4.67 -7.71 -3.83
N LEU A 165 4.70 -6.82 -2.83
CA LEU A 165 5.89 -6.02 -2.51
C LEU A 165 7.05 -6.87 -1.99
N GLU A 166 6.77 -7.81 -1.08
CA GLU A 166 7.75 -8.74 -0.52
C GLU A 166 8.42 -9.56 -1.62
N GLU A 167 7.63 -10.20 -2.48
CA GLU A 167 8.12 -10.99 -3.61
C GLU A 167 8.90 -10.14 -4.62
N ALA A 168 8.39 -8.95 -4.94
CA ALA A 168 9.05 -8.05 -5.87
C ALA A 168 10.42 -7.58 -5.32
N PHE A 169 10.50 -7.17 -4.07
CA PHE A 169 11.76 -6.73 -3.46
C PHE A 169 12.75 -7.87 -3.29
N ALA A 170 12.31 -9.04 -2.85
CA ALA A 170 13.16 -10.23 -2.76
C ALA A 170 13.71 -10.63 -4.14
N PHE A 171 12.89 -10.52 -5.19
CA PHE A 171 13.31 -10.86 -6.56
C PHE A 171 14.25 -9.81 -7.16
N LEU A 172 13.92 -8.52 -7.01
CA LEU A 172 14.63 -7.43 -7.71
C LEU A 172 15.97 -7.09 -7.05
N ALA A 173 16.05 -7.06 -5.71
CA ALA A 173 17.23 -6.59 -5.01
C ALA A 173 18.53 -7.33 -5.38
N PRO A 174 18.59 -8.65 -5.44
CA PRO A 174 19.81 -9.33 -5.85
C PRO A 174 20.14 -9.17 -7.35
N ARG A 175 19.16 -8.74 -8.17
CA ARG A 175 19.30 -8.64 -9.64
C ARG A 175 19.64 -7.25 -10.15
N MET A 176 19.25 -6.21 -9.39
CA MET A 176 19.48 -4.81 -9.74
C MET A 176 20.56 -4.23 -8.83
N LYS A 177 21.83 -4.44 -9.18
CA LYS A 177 22.96 -3.91 -8.43
C LYS A 177 23.17 -2.43 -8.73
N ASP A 178 23.75 -1.73 -7.77
CA ASP A 178 24.10 -0.31 -7.94
C ASP A 178 22.89 0.53 -8.37
N LEU A 179 21.72 0.24 -7.78
CA LEU A 179 20.50 0.97 -8.06
C LEU A 179 20.64 2.43 -7.60
N GLU A 180 20.40 3.36 -8.53
CA GLU A 180 20.47 4.81 -8.29
C GLU A 180 19.44 5.57 -9.12
N LEU A 181 19.11 6.78 -8.70
CA LEU A 181 18.30 7.70 -9.52
C LEU A 181 19.15 8.23 -10.67
N ALA A 182 18.67 8.08 -11.90
CA ALA A 182 19.32 8.59 -13.12
C ALA A 182 18.75 9.95 -13.56
N GLY A 183 17.83 10.52 -12.82
CA GLY A 183 17.19 11.80 -13.06
C GLY A 183 16.14 12.09 -11.98
N GLU A 184 15.49 13.26 -12.12
CA GLU A 184 14.42 13.65 -11.19
C GLU A 184 13.14 12.85 -11.47
N PRO A 185 12.53 12.20 -10.46
CA PRO A 185 11.22 11.55 -10.60
C PRO A 185 10.12 12.57 -10.91
N VAL A 186 9.17 12.20 -11.76
CA VAL A 186 7.98 13.00 -12.03
C VAL A 186 6.78 12.37 -11.32
N TYR A 187 6.20 13.13 -10.40
CA TYR A 187 5.11 12.66 -9.56
C TYR A 187 3.75 13.00 -10.15
N ASP A 188 2.77 12.13 -9.87
CA ASP A 188 1.37 12.42 -10.05
C ASP A 188 0.82 13.32 -8.93
N THR A 189 -0.46 13.69 -9.04
CA THR A 189 -1.14 14.47 -7.99
C THR A 189 -1.14 13.73 -6.65
N PRO A 190 -0.97 14.43 -5.50
CA PRO A 190 -1.09 13.81 -4.18
C PRO A 190 -2.54 13.51 -3.77
N LEU A 191 -3.52 13.89 -4.58
CA LEU A 191 -4.94 13.60 -4.34
C LEU A 191 -5.32 12.28 -4.99
N GLY A 192 -5.71 11.31 -4.18
CA GLY A 192 -5.99 9.94 -4.61
C GLY A 192 -4.75 9.04 -4.48
N VAL A 193 -4.42 8.31 -5.53
CA VAL A 193 -3.19 7.51 -5.60
C VAL A 193 -2.04 8.40 -6.04
N HIS A 194 -1.10 8.63 -5.12
CA HIS A 194 0.12 9.37 -5.41
C HIS A 194 1.12 8.45 -6.10
N GLY A 195 1.09 8.45 -7.42
CA GLY A 195 1.97 7.63 -8.27
C GLY A 195 3.20 8.38 -8.75
N LEU A 196 3.99 7.69 -9.57
CA LEU A 196 5.12 8.22 -10.30
C LEU A 196 4.81 8.11 -11.80
N HIS A 197 4.74 9.25 -12.47
CA HIS A 197 4.57 9.31 -13.92
C HIS A 197 5.85 8.88 -14.65
N GLU A 198 7.02 9.28 -14.10
CA GLU A 198 8.33 8.85 -14.57
C GLU A 198 9.25 8.59 -13.37
N LEU A 199 10.02 7.50 -13.44
CA LEU A 199 11.07 7.17 -12.49
C LEU A 199 12.35 6.78 -13.25
N PRO A 200 13.22 7.76 -13.57
CA PRO A 200 14.51 7.48 -14.17
C PRO A 200 15.45 6.80 -13.16
N ILE A 201 15.81 5.55 -13.42
CA ILE A 201 16.76 4.79 -12.61
C ILE A 201 17.85 4.17 -13.47
N SER A 202 19.02 3.94 -12.87
CA SER A 202 20.07 3.12 -13.45
C SER A 202 20.47 1.99 -12.50
N PHE A 203 20.88 0.89 -13.04
CA PHE A 203 21.40 -0.26 -12.28
C PHE A 203 22.24 -1.17 -13.15
N SER A 204 23.12 -1.93 -12.52
CA SER A 204 23.90 -3.00 -13.16
C SER A 204 23.15 -4.33 -13.00
N ARG A 205 23.03 -5.11 -14.08
CA ARG A 205 22.49 -6.47 -13.98
C ARG A 205 23.46 -7.36 -13.24
N ALA A 206 22.97 -8.12 -12.24
CA ALA A 206 23.75 -9.23 -11.73
C ALA A 206 23.93 -10.27 -12.83
N ALA A 207 25.16 -10.81 -12.98
CA ALA A 207 25.37 -11.95 -13.87
C ALA A 207 24.51 -13.12 -13.41
N ASP A 208 23.79 -13.75 -14.35
CA ASP A 208 23.07 -14.98 -14.08
C ASP A 208 24.07 -16.04 -13.54
N ARG A 209 23.77 -16.59 -12.37
CA ARG A 209 24.56 -17.69 -11.79
C ARG A 209 23.98 -19.02 -12.21
#